data_57d07deb06836ac88869a641f2e8a6d8
#
_entry.id   57d07deb06836ac88869a641f2e8a6d8
#
_cell.length_a   1.000
_cell.length_b   1.000
_cell.length_c   1.000
_cell.angle_alpha   90.00
_cell.angle_beta   90.00
_cell.angle_gamma   90.00
#
_symmetry.space_group_name_H-M   'P 1'
#
loop_
_entity.id
_entity.type
_entity.pdbx_description
1 polymer ?
#
loop_
_entity_poly.entity_id
_entity_poly.type
_entity_poly.pdbx_seq_one_letter_code
_entity_poly.pdbx_strand_id
1 'polypeptide(L)'
;LTNNDAVLFSTTRTEHREDLFKWVGPISDIKAVVLARVDSGIVIKEPIDMAKYRIGVIRDDVGEQMLLELGVPREAMQEANYVTQLAEQLMKKCIDLLAYDENAALWWTSQAGLDPKMFKVVYILKEGELYFAFNKHVPQKVVEQLQMGIDRLKSEKNGEGISLHQAIMNRYR
;
A
#
# COMPACT_ATOMS: atom_id res chain seq x y z
N LEU A 1 -8.50 -9.37 -16.00
CA LEU A 1 -9.61 -10.16 -15.44
C LEU A 1 -10.19 -11.04 -16.53
N THR A 2 -10.12 -12.36 -16.37
CA THR A 2 -10.70 -13.33 -17.32
C THR A 2 -12.21 -13.52 -17.13
N ASN A 3 -12.73 -13.20 -15.94
CA ASN A 3 -14.15 -13.25 -15.64
C ASN A 3 -14.80 -11.90 -15.93
N ASN A 4 -15.87 -11.88 -16.72
CA ASN A 4 -16.58 -10.66 -17.13
C ASN A 4 -17.26 -9.92 -15.98
N ASP A 5 -17.62 -10.62 -14.90
CA ASP A 5 -18.29 -10.05 -13.71
C ASP A 5 -17.30 -9.76 -12.56
N ALA A 6 -15.98 -9.82 -12.84
CA ALA A 6 -14.98 -9.65 -11.80
C ALA A 6 -14.71 -8.19 -11.45
N VAL A 7 -14.39 -7.97 -10.18
CA VAL A 7 -13.87 -6.72 -9.65
C VAL A 7 -12.62 -7.01 -8.83
N LEU A 8 -11.60 -6.18 -8.98
CA LEU A 8 -10.46 -6.13 -8.06
C LEU A 8 -10.72 -5.04 -7.03
N PHE A 9 -10.47 -5.37 -5.80
CA PHE A 9 -10.54 -4.44 -4.67
C PHE A 9 -9.15 -3.91 -4.34
N SER A 10 -9.07 -2.69 -3.85
CA SER A 10 -7.82 -2.09 -3.36
C SER A 10 -6.73 -2.01 -4.44
N THR A 11 -7.10 -1.54 -5.63
CA THR A 11 -6.22 -1.49 -6.80
C THR A 11 -5.73 -0.07 -7.03
N THR A 12 -4.43 0.11 -7.18
CA THR A 12 -3.85 1.41 -7.55
C THR A 12 -4.21 1.73 -9.01
N ARG A 13 -4.84 2.89 -9.21
CA ARG A 13 -5.13 3.44 -10.53
C ARG A 13 -3.88 4.10 -11.09
N THR A 14 -3.45 3.69 -12.27
CA THR A 14 -2.28 4.22 -12.96
C THR A 14 -2.63 4.53 -14.41
N GLU A 15 -1.87 5.40 -15.05
CA GLU A 15 -2.06 5.76 -16.45
C GLU A 15 -2.07 4.52 -17.36
N HIS A 16 -1.15 3.58 -17.16
CA HIS A 16 -1.08 2.32 -17.92
C HIS A 16 -2.29 1.38 -17.72
N ARG A 17 -3.03 1.55 -16.63
CA ARG A 17 -4.21 0.73 -16.32
C ARG A 17 -5.52 1.45 -16.57
N GLU A 18 -5.48 2.75 -16.88
CA GLU A 18 -6.68 3.60 -17.03
C GLU A 18 -7.71 2.96 -17.95
N ASP A 19 -7.26 2.55 -19.11
CA ASP A 19 -8.12 1.98 -20.15
C ASP A 19 -8.41 0.48 -19.98
N LEU A 20 -7.91 -0.18 -18.94
CA LEU A 20 -8.13 -1.62 -18.72
C LEU A 20 -9.39 -1.93 -17.91
N PHE A 21 -9.87 -0.98 -17.11
CA PHE A 21 -10.94 -1.18 -16.14
C PHE A 21 -11.96 -0.04 -16.16
N LYS A 22 -13.12 -0.28 -15.53
CA LYS A 22 -14.00 0.78 -15.04
C LYS A 22 -13.67 1.01 -13.57
N TRP A 23 -13.39 2.25 -13.20
CA TRP A 23 -12.89 2.60 -11.89
C TRP A 23 -13.98 3.17 -11.00
N VAL A 24 -13.98 2.78 -9.74
CA VAL A 24 -14.86 3.32 -8.70
C VAL A 24 -14.02 3.67 -7.47
N GLY A 25 -14.16 4.87 -6.98
CA GLY A 25 -13.39 5.40 -5.86
C GLY A 25 -13.14 6.91 -5.93
N PRO A 26 -12.05 7.40 -5.28
CA PRO A 26 -11.08 6.62 -4.51
C PRO A 26 -11.68 6.02 -3.22
N ILE A 27 -11.13 4.86 -2.77
CA ILE A 27 -11.56 4.19 -1.55
C ILE A 27 -10.75 4.70 -0.36
N SER A 28 -9.44 4.77 -0.54
CA SER A 28 -8.48 5.22 0.48
C SER A 28 -7.22 5.73 -0.18
N ASP A 29 -6.43 6.49 0.57
CA ASP A 29 -5.07 6.82 0.19
C ASP A 29 -4.16 5.59 0.36
N ILE A 30 -3.14 5.49 -0.48
CA ILE A 30 -2.02 4.56 -0.34
C ILE A 30 -0.72 5.36 -0.27
N LYS A 31 0.17 4.93 0.59
CA LYS A 31 1.51 5.49 0.70
C LYS A 31 2.52 4.34 0.76
N ALA A 32 3.10 4.03 -0.40
CA ALA A 32 4.20 3.09 -0.49
C ALA A 32 5.46 3.75 0.06
N VAL A 33 6.08 3.12 1.05
CA VAL A 33 7.23 3.67 1.78
C VAL A 33 8.32 2.63 1.95
N VAL A 34 9.49 3.11 2.32
CA VAL A 34 10.58 2.27 2.85
C VAL A 34 10.71 2.57 4.34
N LEU A 35 10.54 1.51 5.14
CA LEU A 35 10.67 1.53 6.58
C LEU A 35 12.04 1.03 7.01
N ALA A 36 12.59 1.62 8.08
CA ALA A 36 13.75 1.12 8.79
C ALA A 36 13.45 1.10 10.30
N ARG A 37 14.28 0.42 11.08
CA ARG A 37 14.19 0.57 12.54
C ARG A 37 14.59 1.98 12.96
N VAL A 38 13.95 2.49 14.01
CA VAL A 38 14.23 3.83 14.53
C VAL A 38 15.68 3.99 14.99
N ASP A 39 16.29 2.89 15.52
CA ASP A 39 17.67 2.85 16.00
C ASP A 39 18.72 2.58 14.92
N SER A 40 18.32 2.42 13.66
CA SER A 40 19.23 2.03 12.56
C SER A 40 20.20 3.12 12.13
N GLY A 41 19.88 4.40 12.40
CA GLY A 41 20.65 5.53 11.89
C GLY A 41 20.57 5.72 10.35
N ILE A 42 19.78 4.90 9.65
CA ILE A 42 19.68 4.95 8.19
C ILE A 42 18.99 6.25 7.75
N VAL A 43 19.62 6.91 6.77
CA VAL A 43 19.11 8.07 6.06
C VAL A 43 19.25 7.80 4.56
N ILE A 44 18.16 7.91 3.84
CA ILE A 44 18.10 7.76 2.37
C ILE A 44 17.88 9.15 1.79
N LYS A 45 18.81 9.62 0.98
CA LYS A 45 18.71 10.89 0.26
C LYS A 45 18.21 10.70 -1.16
N GLU A 46 18.71 9.66 -1.82
CA GLU A 46 18.37 9.29 -3.20
C GLU A 46 18.02 7.81 -3.26
N PRO A 47 17.16 7.39 -4.19
CA PRO A 47 16.73 6.00 -4.30
C PRO A 47 17.89 5.00 -4.37
N ILE A 48 18.96 5.34 -5.09
CA ILE A 48 20.13 4.48 -5.26
C ILE A 48 20.87 4.21 -3.94
N ASP A 49 20.72 5.07 -2.93
CA ASP A 49 21.31 4.83 -1.61
C ASP A 49 20.79 3.55 -0.98
N MET A 50 19.56 3.14 -1.34
CA MET A 50 18.95 1.92 -0.83
C MET A 50 19.68 0.65 -1.30
N ALA A 51 20.39 0.70 -2.41
CA ALA A 51 21.18 -0.43 -2.93
C ALA A 51 22.29 -0.91 -1.98
N LYS A 52 22.65 -0.11 -0.98
CA LYS A 52 23.65 -0.46 0.05
C LYS A 52 23.10 -1.33 1.17
N TYR A 53 21.78 -1.56 1.19
CA TYR A 53 21.05 -2.21 2.27
C TYR A 53 20.32 -3.45 1.75
N ARG A 54 20.01 -4.37 2.65
CA ARG A 54 19.15 -5.51 2.37
C ARG A 54 17.70 -5.07 2.52
N ILE A 55 16.94 -5.11 1.44
CA ILE A 55 15.58 -4.58 1.38
C ILE A 55 14.58 -5.72 1.32
N GLY A 56 13.74 -5.87 2.34
CA GLY A 56 12.63 -6.81 2.31
C GLY A 56 11.49 -6.29 1.44
N VAL A 57 11.00 -7.11 0.54
CA VAL A 57 9.88 -6.81 -0.37
C VAL A 57 8.90 -7.98 -0.39
N ILE A 58 7.65 -7.71 -0.70
CA ILE A 58 6.67 -8.74 -1.05
C ILE A 58 6.79 -8.98 -2.55
N ARG A 59 6.87 -10.26 -2.93
CA ARG A 59 6.99 -10.66 -4.33
C ARG A 59 5.86 -10.09 -5.18
N ASP A 60 6.20 -9.53 -6.34
CA ASP A 60 5.29 -8.94 -7.33
C ASP A 60 4.41 -7.79 -6.78
N ASP A 61 4.77 -7.23 -5.60
CA ASP A 61 4.07 -6.10 -5.01
C ASP A 61 4.54 -4.76 -5.58
N VAL A 62 3.74 -3.72 -5.33
CA VAL A 62 4.04 -2.35 -5.78
C VAL A 62 5.35 -1.82 -5.20
N GLY A 63 5.70 -2.18 -3.97
CA GLY A 63 6.95 -1.76 -3.33
C GLY A 63 8.19 -2.26 -4.08
N GLU A 64 8.19 -3.53 -4.49
CA GLU A 64 9.26 -4.12 -5.31
C GLU A 64 9.36 -3.44 -6.68
N GLN A 65 8.21 -3.29 -7.37
CA GLN A 65 8.16 -2.64 -8.68
C GLN A 65 8.69 -1.21 -8.64
N MET A 66 8.28 -0.42 -7.64
CA MET A 66 8.74 0.96 -7.46
C MET A 66 10.25 1.07 -7.22
N LEU A 67 10.81 0.17 -6.41
CA LEU A 67 12.26 0.13 -6.19
C LEU A 67 13.02 -0.12 -7.49
N LEU A 68 12.55 -1.07 -8.32
CA LEU A 68 13.15 -1.37 -9.62
C LEU A 68 13.03 -0.18 -10.58
N GLU A 69 11.87 0.48 -10.63
CA GLU A 69 11.67 1.68 -11.47
C GLU A 69 12.58 2.85 -11.03
N LEU A 70 12.91 2.94 -9.75
CA LEU A 70 13.85 3.92 -9.20
C LEU A 70 15.32 3.53 -9.36
N GLY A 71 15.60 2.40 -10.01
CA GLY A 71 16.97 1.95 -10.31
C GLY A 71 17.66 1.20 -9.16
N VAL A 72 16.92 0.80 -8.12
CA VAL A 72 17.47 -0.04 -7.06
C VAL A 72 17.61 -1.47 -7.60
N PRO A 73 18.81 -2.08 -7.53
CA PRO A 73 19.05 -3.38 -8.11
C PRO A 73 18.31 -4.50 -7.34
N ARG A 74 17.83 -5.50 -8.09
CA ARG A 74 17.11 -6.64 -7.52
C ARG A 74 17.93 -7.42 -6.50
N GLU A 75 19.25 -7.44 -6.67
CA GLU A 75 20.20 -8.11 -5.77
C GLU A 75 20.20 -7.54 -4.34
N ALA A 76 19.75 -6.30 -4.16
CA ALA A 76 19.55 -5.68 -2.85
C ALA A 76 18.24 -6.14 -2.18
N MET A 77 17.35 -6.81 -2.92
CA MET A 77 16.00 -7.18 -2.45
C MET A 77 15.95 -8.62 -1.97
N GLN A 78 15.23 -8.83 -0.88
CA GLN A 78 14.90 -10.15 -0.33
C GLN A 78 13.39 -10.31 -0.34
N GLU A 79 12.91 -11.20 -1.19
CA GLU A 79 11.48 -11.46 -1.37
C GLU A 79 10.92 -12.32 -0.22
N ALA A 80 9.74 -11.97 0.22
CA ALA A 80 8.93 -12.76 1.14
C ALA A 80 7.48 -12.85 0.65
N ASN A 81 6.72 -13.77 1.23
CA ASN A 81 5.30 -13.93 0.91
C ASN A 81 4.38 -13.22 1.94
N TYR A 82 4.91 -12.84 3.10
CA TYR A 82 4.14 -12.26 4.19
C TYR A 82 4.85 -11.07 4.81
N VAL A 83 4.11 -9.99 5.05
CA VAL A 83 4.62 -8.75 5.66
C VAL A 83 5.07 -8.98 7.10
N THR A 84 4.38 -9.84 7.85
CA THR A 84 4.76 -10.22 9.22
C THR A 84 6.17 -10.81 9.28
N GLN A 85 6.53 -11.65 8.29
CA GLN A 85 7.88 -12.21 8.17
C GLN A 85 8.93 -11.11 7.96
N LEU A 86 8.63 -10.15 7.08
CA LEU A 86 9.53 -9.01 6.82
C LEU A 86 9.70 -8.13 8.07
N ALA A 87 8.61 -7.86 8.80
CA ALA A 87 8.68 -7.10 10.05
C ALA A 87 9.58 -7.79 11.08
N GLU A 88 9.45 -9.10 11.25
CA GLU A 88 10.35 -9.87 12.13
C GLU A 88 11.79 -9.86 11.64
N GLN A 89 12.03 -10.02 10.34
CA GLN A 89 13.38 -9.98 9.76
C GLN A 89 14.04 -8.61 9.97
N LEU A 90 13.26 -7.52 9.84
CA LEU A 90 13.73 -6.17 10.10
C LEU A 90 14.11 -5.98 11.58
N MET A 91 13.32 -6.50 12.51
CA MET A 91 13.63 -6.47 13.94
C MET A 91 14.87 -7.30 14.28
N LYS A 92 15.00 -8.50 13.69
CA LYS A 92 16.16 -9.41 13.87
C LYS A 92 17.41 -8.97 13.12
N LYS A 93 17.35 -7.83 12.40
CA LYS A 93 18.47 -7.30 11.58
C LYS A 93 18.87 -8.21 10.43
N CYS A 94 17.99 -9.12 9.99
CA CYS A 94 18.20 -9.95 8.80
C CYS A 94 18.07 -9.12 7.51
N ILE A 95 17.16 -8.13 7.53
CA ILE A 95 17.06 -7.05 6.53
C ILE A 95 17.26 -5.69 7.22
N ASP A 96 17.57 -4.68 6.47
CA ASP A 96 17.84 -3.32 6.95
C ASP A 96 16.69 -2.36 6.66
N LEU A 97 15.97 -2.62 5.56
CA LEU A 97 14.82 -1.86 5.05
C LEU A 97 13.67 -2.79 4.73
N LEU A 98 12.44 -2.26 4.78
CA LEU A 98 11.19 -2.93 4.36
C LEU A 98 10.40 -1.99 3.47
N ALA A 99 10.11 -2.39 2.24
CA ALA A 99 9.30 -1.61 1.30
C ALA A 99 7.88 -2.17 1.22
N TYR A 100 6.87 -1.38 1.61
CA TYR A 100 5.46 -1.76 1.58
C TYR A 100 4.56 -0.52 1.75
N ASP A 101 3.22 -0.72 1.70
CA ASP A 101 2.27 0.32 2.15
C ASP A 101 2.45 0.63 3.63
N GLU A 102 2.52 1.91 3.99
CA GLU A 102 2.82 2.36 5.36
C GLU A 102 1.80 1.83 6.38
N ASN A 103 0.51 2.03 6.11
CA ASN A 103 -0.54 1.65 7.05
C ASN A 103 -0.63 0.12 7.20
N ALA A 104 -0.57 -0.60 6.09
CA ALA A 104 -0.62 -2.06 6.11
C ALA A 104 0.63 -2.66 6.77
N ALA A 105 1.83 -2.10 6.53
CA ALA A 105 3.05 -2.56 7.19
C ALA A 105 2.98 -2.40 8.71
N LEU A 106 2.54 -1.23 9.19
CA LEU A 106 2.41 -0.97 10.63
C LEU A 106 1.33 -1.84 11.27
N TRP A 107 0.21 -2.06 10.59
CA TRP A 107 -0.84 -2.95 11.06
C TRP A 107 -0.35 -4.41 11.17
N TRP A 108 0.29 -4.95 10.12
CA TRP A 108 0.86 -6.30 10.13
C TRP A 108 1.96 -6.45 11.16
N THR A 109 2.74 -5.40 11.42
CA THR A 109 3.73 -5.35 12.49
C THR A 109 3.08 -5.57 13.86
N SER A 110 1.96 -4.87 14.13
CA SER A 110 1.17 -5.09 15.34
C SER A 110 0.62 -6.52 15.44
N GLN A 111 0.14 -7.09 14.33
CA GLN A 111 -0.35 -8.48 14.29
C GLN A 111 0.76 -9.49 14.56
N ALA A 112 2.01 -9.18 14.23
CA ALA A 112 3.19 -9.97 14.58
C ALA A 112 3.62 -9.82 16.06
N GLY A 113 2.89 -9.03 16.86
CA GLY A 113 3.24 -8.77 18.26
C GLY A 113 4.40 -7.80 18.44
N LEU A 114 4.76 -7.05 17.41
CA LEU A 114 5.82 -6.04 17.44
C LEU A 114 5.23 -4.64 17.62
N ASP A 115 5.97 -3.74 18.28
CA ASP A 115 5.55 -2.34 18.43
C ASP A 115 5.83 -1.56 17.13
N PRO A 116 4.79 -1.04 16.44
CA PRO A 116 4.97 -0.23 15.24
C PRO A 116 5.88 1.00 15.42
N LYS A 117 5.99 1.53 16.64
CA LYS A 117 6.86 2.65 16.98
C LYS A 117 8.36 2.32 16.85
N MET A 118 8.72 1.06 16.73
CA MET A 118 10.09 0.63 16.45
C MET A 118 10.51 0.89 15.00
N PHE A 119 9.59 1.29 14.13
CA PHE A 119 9.83 1.56 12.71
C PHE A 119 9.62 3.03 12.38
N LYS A 120 10.36 3.51 11.41
CA LYS A 120 10.22 4.87 10.86
C LYS A 120 10.28 4.82 9.35
N VAL A 121 9.56 5.72 8.69
CA VAL A 121 9.69 5.96 7.26
C VAL A 121 11.03 6.64 7.00
N VAL A 122 11.84 6.08 6.11
CA VAL A 122 13.12 6.63 5.66
C VAL A 122 13.07 7.11 4.20
N TYR A 123 12.09 6.63 3.42
CA TYR A 123 11.84 7.10 2.07
C TYR A 123 10.38 6.87 1.67
N ILE A 124 9.81 7.79 0.88
CA ILE A 124 8.47 7.65 0.29
C ILE A 124 8.66 7.25 -1.17
N LEU A 125 8.19 6.05 -1.52
CA LEU A 125 8.28 5.54 -2.89
C LEU A 125 7.20 6.15 -3.78
N LYS A 126 5.94 6.17 -3.29
CA LYS A 126 4.79 6.72 -4.00
C LYS A 126 3.65 7.03 -3.05
N GLU A 127 2.95 8.09 -3.35
CA GLU A 127 1.62 8.38 -2.79
C GLU A 127 0.58 8.27 -3.91
N GLY A 128 -0.61 7.83 -3.56
CA GLY A 128 -1.69 7.63 -4.52
C GLY A 128 -2.99 7.24 -3.85
N GLU A 129 -3.91 6.70 -4.64
CA GLU A 129 -5.24 6.33 -4.19
C GLU A 129 -5.59 4.92 -4.66
N LEU A 130 -6.38 4.23 -3.85
CA LEU A 130 -6.90 2.89 -4.12
C LEU A 130 -8.35 2.95 -4.63
N TYR A 131 -8.65 2.07 -5.57
CA TYR A 131 -9.94 2.00 -6.26
C TYR A 131 -10.46 0.56 -6.32
N PHE A 132 -11.74 0.41 -6.63
CA PHE A 132 -12.27 -0.80 -7.25
C PHE A 132 -12.00 -0.73 -8.75
N ALA A 133 -11.44 -1.80 -9.32
CA ALA A 133 -11.21 -1.95 -10.75
C ALA A 133 -12.13 -3.04 -11.31
N PHE A 134 -13.19 -2.62 -11.98
CA PHE A 134 -14.18 -3.52 -12.58
C PHE A 134 -13.75 -3.95 -13.98
N ASN A 135 -14.04 -5.20 -14.34
CA ASN A 135 -13.98 -5.63 -15.72
C ASN A 135 -14.87 -4.72 -16.59
N LYS A 136 -14.43 -4.37 -17.80
CA LYS A 136 -15.17 -3.47 -18.71
C LYS A 136 -16.56 -3.97 -19.10
N HIS A 137 -16.80 -5.29 -19.04
CA HIS A 137 -18.10 -5.91 -19.31
C HIS A 137 -19.13 -5.72 -18.20
N VAL A 138 -18.71 -5.38 -16.98
CA VAL A 138 -19.65 -5.09 -15.89
C VAL A 138 -20.58 -3.96 -16.28
N PRO A 139 -21.92 -4.12 -16.09
CA PRO A 139 -22.89 -3.09 -16.47
C PRO A 139 -22.59 -1.75 -15.81
N GLN A 140 -22.66 -0.68 -16.58
CA GLN A 140 -22.33 0.68 -16.12
C GLN A 140 -23.18 1.09 -14.89
N LYS A 141 -24.44 0.65 -14.84
CA LYS A 141 -25.33 0.89 -13.70
C LYS A 141 -24.77 0.38 -12.38
N VAL A 142 -24.07 -0.78 -12.37
CA VAL A 142 -23.45 -1.35 -11.15
C VAL A 142 -22.30 -0.47 -10.69
N VAL A 143 -21.48 -0.02 -11.64
CA VAL A 143 -20.32 0.86 -11.39
C VAL A 143 -20.80 2.19 -10.76
N GLU A 144 -21.84 2.80 -11.35
CA GLU A 144 -22.44 4.05 -10.88
C GLU A 144 -23.10 3.91 -9.50
N GLN A 145 -23.80 2.80 -9.25
CA GLN A 145 -24.40 2.54 -7.94
C GLN A 145 -23.36 2.43 -6.84
N LEU A 146 -22.23 1.76 -7.10
CA LEU A 146 -21.15 1.68 -6.11
C LEU A 146 -20.48 3.05 -5.91
N GLN A 147 -20.24 3.81 -6.99
CA GLN A 147 -19.69 5.17 -6.87
C GLN A 147 -20.58 6.05 -6.00
N MET A 148 -21.90 6.08 -6.27
CA MET A 148 -22.84 6.83 -5.43
C MET A 148 -22.80 6.39 -3.96
N GLY A 149 -22.64 5.09 -3.70
CA GLY A 149 -22.48 4.58 -2.33
C GLY A 149 -21.23 5.12 -1.64
N ILE A 150 -20.08 5.15 -2.34
CA ILE A 150 -18.83 5.70 -1.81
C ILE A 150 -18.97 7.21 -1.57
N ASP A 151 -19.53 7.95 -2.52
CA ASP A 151 -19.71 9.40 -2.42
C ASP A 151 -20.62 9.76 -1.24
N ARG A 152 -21.65 8.95 -1.02
CA ARG A 152 -22.53 9.06 0.13
C ARG A 152 -21.77 8.84 1.45
N LEU A 153 -20.96 7.78 1.56
CA LEU A 153 -20.15 7.50 2.76
C LEU A 153 -19.15 8.64 3.05
N LYS A 154 -18.63 9.29 2.01
CA LYS A 154 -17.71 10.45 2.15
C LYS A 154 -18.42 11.73 2.56
N SER A 155 -19.66 11.93 2.11
CA SER A 155 -20.43 13.16 2.38
C SER A 155 -21.22 13.10 3.68
N GLU A 156 -21.79 11.95 4.05
CA GLU A 156 -22.55 11.78 5.28
C GLU A 156 -21.63 11.79 6.50
N LYS A 157 -22.04 12.53 7.53
CA LYS A 157 -21.29 12.67 8.79
C LYS A 157 -21.98 11.87 9.90
N ASN A 158 -21.16 11.31 10.80
CA ASN A 158 -21.64 10.70 12.04
C ASN A 158 -21.93 11.77 13.11
N GLY A 159 -22.37 11.34 14.30
CA GLY A 159 -22.66 12.23 15.44
C GLY A 159 -21.44 13.03 15.95
N GLU A 160 -20.21 12.67 15.55
CA GLU A 160 -18.96 13.35 15.89
C GLU A 160 -18.52 14.37 14.80
N GLY A 161 -19.30 14.49 13.72
CA GLY A 161 -19.03 15.42 12.63
C GLY A 161 -17.99 14.94 11.60
N ILE A 162 -17.47 13.73 11.73
CA ILE A 162 -16.58 13.10 10.74
C ILE A 162 -17.38 12.30 9.72
N SER A 163 -16.87 12.15 8.49
CA SER A 163 -17.56 11.34 7.47
C SER A 163 -17.65 9.88 7.89
N LEU A 164 -18.71 9.19 7.43
CA LEU A 164 -18.85 7.74 7.68
C LEU A 164 -17.64 6.97 7.12
N HIS A 165 -17.14 7.39 5.98
CA HIS A 165 -15.90 6.84 5.40
C HIS A 165 -14.72 6.99 6.36
N GLN A 166 -14.47 8.19 6.89
CA GLN A 166 -13.36 8.43 7.83
C GLN A 166 -13.54 7.64 9.14
N ALA A 167 -14.78 7.51 9.62
CA ALA A 167 -15.06 6.70 10.80
C ALA A 167 -14.74 5.21 10.59
N ILE A 168 -14.97 4.69 9.38
CA ILE A 168 -14.56 3.33 9.02
C ILE A 168 -13.03 3.23 8.98
N MET A 169 -12.36 4.14 8.28
CA MET A 169 -10.90 4.11 8.15
C MET A 169 -10.16 4.20 9.49
N ASN A 170 -10.68 4.98 10.44
CA ASN A 170 -10.10 5.12 11.78
C ASN A 170 -10.09 3.84 12.61
N ARG A 171 -10.88 2.81 12.25
CA ARG A 171 -10.86 1.50 12.94
C ARG A 171 -9.65 0.64 12.57
N TYR A 172 -8.93 1.01 11.50
CA TYR A 172 -7.82 0.24 10.93
C TYR A 172 -6.48 1.00 10.94
N ARG A 173 -6.44 2.12 11.68
CA ARG A 173 -5.23 2.93 11.89
C ARG A 173 -4.66 2.77 13.29
#